data_1c18e6fa41d20620b33ad9706c142681
#
_entry.id   1c18e6fa41d20620b33ad9706c142681
#
_cell.length_a   1.000
_cell.length_b   1.000
_cell.length_c   1.000
_cell.angle_alpha   90.00
_cell.angle_beta   90.00
_cell.angle_gamma   90.00
#
_symmetry.space_group_name_H-M   'P 1'
#
loop_
_entity.id
_entity.type
_entity.pdbx_description
1 polymer ?
#
loop_
_entity_poly.entity_id
_entity_poly.type
_entity_poly.pdbx_seq_one_letter_code
_entity_poly.pdbx_strand_id
1 'polypeptide(L)'
;MTLSRMDEEESPLKLSDFAVSEAVEETAESFRDFARSQGHPLELAIVPGLTYCGDEYAVRQLVSILLDNAVKYALPETAIRFVLEKGKRGVVLRCSNACAPLAEGETEKLFDRFYRSDQARSADGSFGVGLSIARSIAEGHHGFIRAQCPQPGEIVFTACGSEGNNL
;
A
#
# COMPACT_ATOMS: atom_id res chain seq x y z
N MET A 1 -9.57 21.76 6.40
CA MET A 1 -9.87 21.33 6.91
C MET A 1 -10.19 20.32 6.65
N THR A 2 -10.35 20.08 6.20
CA THR A 2 -10.80 19.03 5.89
C THR A 2 -9.97 17.92 6.01
N LEU A 3 -8.74 17.95 5.70
CA LEU A 3 -7.87 16.86 5.87
C LEU A 3 -7.83 16.42 7.26
N SER A 4 -7.65 17.31 8.15
CA SER A 4 -7.54 16.85 9.49
C SER A 4 -8.88 16.35 9.91
N ARG A 5 -9.95 16.89 9.44
CA ARG A 5 -11.11 16.40 9.82
C ARG A 5 -11.32 15.06 9.34
N MET A 6 -10.97 14.72 8.17
CA MET A 6 -11.09 13.43 7.75
C MET A 6 -10.38 12.53 8.58
N ASP A 7 -9.24 12.89 8.98
CA ASP A 7 -8.50 12.02 9.78
C ASP A 7 -9.17 11.76 11.02
N GLU A 8 -9.67 12.69 11.65
CA GLU A 8 -10.10 12.43 12.88
C GLU A 8 -11.39 11.93 12.89
N GLU A 9 -12.18 12.26 12.10
CA GLU A 9 -13.37 11.73 12.26
C GLU A 9 -13.49 10.57 11.63
N GLU A 10 -12.61 10.02 11.06
CA GLU A 10 -12.70 8.94 10.42
C GLU A 10 -13.94 8.33 10.48
N SER A 11 -14.74 8.37 9.55
CA SER A 11 -15.89 7.64 9.49
C SER A 11 -15.58 6.23 9.65
N PRO A 12 -16.33 5.48 10.34
CA PRO A 12 -16.06 4.08 10.49
C PRO A 12 -16.08 3.41 9.13
N LEU A 13 -15.26 2.39 8.97
CA LEU A 13 -15.23 1.64 7.74
C LEU A 13 -16.56 0.93 7.57
N LYS A 14 -16.99 0.85 6.31
CA LYS A 14 -18.25 0.17 6.01
C LYS A 14 -17.92 -1.22 5.55
N LEU A 15 -17.88 -2.16 6.46
CA LEU A 15 -17.47 -3.52 6.15
C LEU A 15 -18.57 -4.32 5.49
N SER A 16 -18.24 -4.96 4.41
CA SER A 16 -19.15 -5.86 3.73
C SER A 16 -18.33 -6.85 2.93
N ASP A 17 -18.92 -7.97 2.59
CA ASP A 17 -18.20 -8.94 1.77
C ASP A 17 -18.09 -8.42 0.38
N PHE A 18 -16.92 -8.53 -0.20
CA PHE A 18 -16.72 -8.14 -1.59
C PHE A 18 -15.64 -9.00 -2.22
N ALA A 19 -15.61 -9.00 -3.53
CA ALA A 19 -14.63 -9.78 -4.28
C ALA A 19 -13.30 -9.05 -4.28
N VAL A 20 -12.47 -9.32 -3.29
CA VAL A 20 -11.25 -8.55 -3.11
C VAL A 20 -10.27 -8.81 -4.24
N SER A 21 -10.22 -10.02 -4.80
CA SER A 21 -9.32 -10.27 -5.90
C SER A 21 -9.64 -9.36 -7.08
N GLU A 22 -10.93 -9.21 -7.38
CA GLU A 22 -11.31 -8.36 -8.51
C GLU A 22 -11.03 -6.91 -8.21
N ALA A 23 -11.34 -6.46 -7.00
CA ALA A 23 -11.13 -5.07 -6.64
C ALA A 23 -9.65 -4.70 -6.71
N VAL A 24 -8.79 -5.57 -6.19
CA VAL A 24 -7.36 -5.32 -6.19
C VAL A 24 -6.83 -5.36 -7.62
N GLU A 25 -7.28 -6.35 -8.40
CA GLU A 25 -6.78 -6.45 -9.75
C GLU A 25 -7.18 -5.26 -10.60
N GLU A 26 -8.42 -4.82 -10.50
CA GLU A 26 -8.86 -3.66 -11.26
C GLU A 26 -8.07 -2.42 -10.89
N THR A 27 -7.87 -2.21 -9.60
CA THR A 27 -7.15 -1.03 -9.15
C THR A 27 -5.70 -1.08 -9.60
N ALA A 28 -5.07 -2.24 -9.48
CA ALA A 28 -3.66 -2.37 -9.86
C ALA A 28 -3.49 -2.22 -11.36
N GLU A 29 -4.42 -2.79 -12.14
CA GLU A 29 -4.31 -2.66 -13.59
C GLU A 29 -4.41 -1.21 -14.03
N SER A 30 -5.15 -0.40 -13.30
CA SER A 30 -5.28 0.99 -13.68
C SER A 30 -3.95 1.74 -13.55
N PHE A 31 -2.97 1.18 -12.83
CA PHE A 31 -1.66 1.81 -12.71
C PHE A 31 -0.67 1.30 -13.75
N ARG A 32 -1.02 0.26 -14.52
CA ARG A 32 -0.04 -0.39 -15.38
C ARG A 32 0.57 0.55 -16.42
N ASP A 33 -0.28 1.31 -17.09
CA ASP A 33 0.24 2.21 -18.12
C ASP A 33 1.04 3.35 -17.51
N PHE A 34 0.56 3.87 -16.37
CA PHE A 34 1.30 4.94 -15.71
C PHE A 34 2.67 4.44 -15.25
N ALA A 35 2.72 3.28 -14.62
CA ALA A 35 4.00 2.74 -14.17
C ALA A 35 4.94 2.52 -15.34
N ARG A 36 4.41 1.96 -16.44
CA ARG A 36 5.25 1.72 -17.59
C ARG A 36 5.78 3.05 -18.15
N SER A 37 4.96 4.08 -18.16
CA SER A 37 5.40 5.37 -18.70
C SER A 37 6.52 5.96 -17.85
N GLN A 38 6.63 5.54 -16.60
CA GLN A 38 7.68 6.01 -15.72
C GLN A 38 8.86 5.04 -15.68
N GLY A 39 8.88 4.03 -16.54
CA GLY A 39 9.99 3.10 -16.62
C GLY A 39 9.89 1.91 -15.68
N HIS A 40 8.71 1.63 -15.16
CA HIS A 40 8.55 0.58 -14.19
C HIS A 40 7.50 -0.43 -14.64
N PRO A 41 7.91 -1.55 -15.24
CA PRO A 41 6.93 -2.58 -15.54
C PRO A 41 6.25 -3.06 -14.27
N LEU A 42 4.95 -3.28 -14.34
CA LEU A 42 4.18 -3.71 -13.18
C LEU A 42 3.91 -5.20 -13.29
N GLU A 43 4.35 -5.97 -12.30
CA GLU A 43 4.14 -7.40 -12.26
C GLU A 43 3.10 -7.70 -11.19
N LEU A 44 2.02 -8.34 -11.58
CA LEU A 44 0.93 -8.63 -10.66
C LEU A 44 0.84 -10.11 -10.40
N ALA A 45 0.65 -10.49 -9.14
CA ALA A 45 0.41 -11.87 -8.77
C ALA A 45 -0.77 -11.86 -7.81
N ILE A 46 -1.97 -11.88 -8.39
CA ILE A 46 -3.20 -11.75 -7.63
C ILE A 46 -3.88 -13.12 -7.59
N VAL A 47 -4.02 -13.69 -6.41
CA VAL A 47 -4.71 -14.97 -6.28
C VAL A 47 -6.17 -14.73 -6.62
N PRO A 48 -6.72 -15.45 -7.56
CA PRO A 48 -8.10 -15.17 -8.00
C PRO A 48 -9.13 -15.73 -7.03
N GLY A 49 -10.31 -15.16 -7.08
CA GLY A 49 -11.44 -15.75 -6.38
C GLY A 49 -11.54 -15.49 -4.90
N LEU A 50 -10.73 -14.60 -4.36
CA LEU A 50 -10.80 -14.32 -2.93
C LEU A 50 -11.90 -13.33 -2.63
N THR A 51 -12.59 -13.55 -1.51
CA THR A 51 -13.54 -12.59 -1.01
C THR A 51 -13.07 -12.16 0.36
N TYR A 52 -13.53 -11.02 0.80
CA TYR A 52 -13.04 -10.45 2.05
C TYR A 52 -14.15 -9.57 2.64
N CYS A 53 -14.29 -9.62 3.94
CA CYS A 53 -15.23 -8.73 4.61
C CYS A 53 -14.45 -7.50 5.03
N GLY A 54 -14.60 -6.45 4.28
CA GLY A 54 -13.89 -5.20 4.53
C GLY A 54 -14.56 -4.05 3.83
N ASP A 55 -13.89 -2.92 3.81
CA ASP A 55 -14.41 -1.72 3.15
C ASP A 55 -13.76 -1.66 1.77
N GLU A 56 -14.53 -1.96 0.73
CA GLU A 56 -13.95 -2.06 -0.60
C GLU A 56 -13.29 -0.76 -1.04
N TYR A 57 -13.93 0.37 -0.76
CA TYR A 57 -13.36 1.64 -1.17
C TYR A 57 -12.01 1.88 -0.48
N ALA A 58 -11.94 1.58 0.82
CA ALA A 58 -10.69 1.79 1.55
C ALA A 58 -9.59 0.84 1.06
N VAL A 59 -9.95 -0.40 0.72
CA VAL A 59 -8.95 -1.34 0.21
C VAL A 59 -8.42 -0.86 -1.13
N ARG A 60 -9.30 -0.37 -2.02
CA ARG A 60 -8.83 0.15 -3.29
C ARG A 60 -7.92 1.36 -3.09
N GLN A 61 -8.22 2.19 -2.08
CA GLN A 61 -7.37 3.33 -1.78
C GLN A 61 -6.00 2.87 -1.28
N LEU A 62 -5.98 1.84 -0.44
CA LEU A 62 -4.71 1.31 0.05
C LEU A 62 -3.84 0.81 -1.11
N VAL A 63 -4.43 0.08 -2.06
CA VAL A 63 -3.69 -0.40 -3.22
C VAL A 63 -3.13 0.78 -4.01
N SER A 64 -3.94 1.81 -4.21
CA SER A 64 -3.50 2.98 -4.95
C SER A 64 -2.35 3.69 -4.25
N ILE A 65 -2.43 3.81 -2.93
CA ILE A 65 -1.36 4.48 -2.18
C ILE A 65 -0.06 3.71 -2.33
N LEU A 66 -0.12 2.37 -2.21
CA LEU A 66 1.11 1.59 -2.31
C LEU A 66 1.71 1.64 -3.70
N LEU A 67 0.87 1.57 -4.73
CA LEU A 67 1.40 1.61 -6.09
C LEU A 67 1.92 2.99 -6.46
N ASP A 68 1.22 4.05 -6.04
CA ASP A 68 1.69 5.39 -6.32
C ASP A 68 3.04 5.62 -5.66
N ASN A 69 3.19 5.16 -4.42
CA ASN A 69 4.43 5.30 -3.71
C ASN A 69 5.55 4.53 -4.42
N ALA A 70 5.24 3.33 -4.90
CA ALA A 70 6.26 2.54 -5.60
C ALA A 70 6.70 3.22 -6.89
N VAL A 71 5.76 3.77 -7.65
CA VAL A 71 6.14 4.43 -8.90
C VAL A 71 7.02 5.66 -8.62
N LYS A 72 6.70 6.38 -7.56
CA LYS A 72 7.48 7.59 -7.27
C LYS A 72 8.90 7.29 -6.83
N TYR A 73 9.10 6.22 -6.07
CA TYR A 73 10.40 6.01 -5.45
C TYR A 73 11.18 4.81 -5.93
N ALA A 74 10.67 4.04 -6.89
CA ALA A 74 11.44 2.95 -7.45
C ALA A 74 12.63 3.47 -8.23
N LEU A 75 13.71 2.74 -8.21
CA LEU A 75 14.88 3.14 -8.98
C LEU A 75 14.59 3.03 -10.47
N PRO A 76 15.21 3.87 -11.29
CA PRO A 76 14.91 3.89 -12.71
C PRO A 76 15.06 2.52 -13.37
N GLU A 77 14.14 2.23 -14.27
CA GLU A 77 14.17 1.01 -15.06
C GLU A 77 14.05 -0.26 -14.23
N THR A 78 13.38 -0.24 -13.12
CA THR A 78 13.17 -1.43 -12.33
C THR A 78 11.68 -1.71 -12.23
N ALA A 79 11.34 -2.99 -12.06
CA ALA A 79 9.94 -3.41 -12.02
C ALA A 79 9.35 -3.20 -10.64
N ILE A 80 8.03 -3.06 -10.59
CA ILE A 80 7.27 -3.02 -9.36
C ILE A 80 6.47 -4.32 -9.30
N ARG A 81 6.44 -4.98 -8.15
CA ARG A 81 5.70 -6.21 -8.01
C ARG A 81 4.61 -6.04 -6.97
N PHE A 82 3.40 -6.47 -7.30
CA PHE A 82 2.27 -6.36 -6.39
C PHE A 82 1.60 -7.72 -6.27
N VAL A 83 1.37 -8.16 -5.04
CA VAL A 83 0.86 -9.50 -4.76
C VAL A 83 -0.35 -9.41 -3.85
N LEU A 84 -1.39 -10.19 -4.14
CA LEU A 84 -2.49 -10.41 -3.23
C LEU A 84 -2.58 -11.90 -2.97
N GLU A 85 -2.60 -12.31 -1.71
CA GLU A 85 -2.72 -13.71 -1.39
C GLU A 85 -3.55 -13.87 -0.13
N LYS A 86 -3.98 -15.09 0.15
CA LYS A 86 -4.78 -15.35 1.30
C LYS A 86 -3.86 -15.47 2.51
N GLY A 87 -4.22 -14.81 3.60
CA GLY A 87 -3.48 -14.94 4.85
C GLY A 87 -4.19 -15.88 5.80
N LYS A 88 -3.66 -16.01 6.99
CA LYS A 88 -4.26 -16.91 7.95
C LYS A 88 -5.62 -16.46 8.39
N ARG A 89 -5.84 -15.19 8.54
CA ARG A 89 -7.11 -14.70 8.99
C ARG A 89 -7.79 -13.76 8.04
N GLY A 90 -7.25 -13.55 6.92
CA GLY A 90 -7.82 -12.62 5.95
C GLY A 90 -6.98 -12.58 4.72
N VAL A 91 -6.55 -11.41 4.31
CA VAL A 91 -5.78 -11.27 3.08
C VAL A 91 -4.51 -10.51 3.34
N VAL A 92 -3.53 -10.72 2.46
CA VAL A 92 -2.23 -10.06 2.55
C VAL A 92 -1.92 -9.42 1.21
N LEU A 93 -1.51 -8.14 1.27
CA LEU A 93 -1.07 -7.42 0.11
C LEU A 93 0.41 -7.14 0.27
N ARG A 94 1.20 -7.32 -0.80
CA ARG A 94 2.61 -6.95 -0.77
C ARG A 94 2.95 -6.15 -1.99
N CYS A 95 3.69 -5.07 -1.79
CA CYS A 95 4.14 -4.24 -2.89
C CYS A 95 5.63 -4.03 -2.73
N SER A 96 6.42 -4.42 -3.71
CA SER A 96 7.87 -4.30 -3.60
C SER A 96 8.46 -3.57 -4.79
N ASN A 97 9.55 -2.89 -4.55
CA ASN A 97 10.28 -2.20 -5.60
C ASN A 97 11.73 -2.02 -5.17
N ALA A 98 12.58 -1.80 -6.15
CA ALA A 98 13.97 -1.45 -5.88
C ALA A 98 14.00 -0.02 -5.38
N CYS A 99 14.86 0.28 -4.45
CA CYS A 99 14.91 1.61 -3.88
C CYS A 99 16.33 1.97 -3.48
N ALA A 100 16.55 3.25 -3.27
CA ALA A 100 17.84 3.71 -2.74
C ALA A 100 17.97 3.19 -1.31
N PRO A 101 19.20 3.01 -0.83
CA PRO A 101 19.38 2.47 0.52
C PRO A 101 18.73 3.37 1.56
N LEU A 102 18.13 2.75 2.57
CA LEU A 102 17.50 3.48 3.64
C LEU A 102 18.34 3.37 4.89
N ALA A 103 18.30 4.40 5.70
CA ALA A 103 19.02 4.40 6.94
C ALA A 103 18.39 3.44 7.93
N GLU A 104 19.19 3.00 8.89
CA GLU A 104 18.71 2.09 9.88
C GLU A 104 17.57 2.74 10.63
N GLY A 105 16.48 2.06 10.82
CA GLY A 105 15.31 2.59 11.50
C GLY A 105 14.40 3.45 10.63
N GLU A 106 14.82 3.75 9.41
CA GLU A 106 14.02 4.63 8.57
C GLU A 106 12.74 3.97 8.12
N THR A 107 12.71 2.65 7.95
CA THR A 107 11.49 1.98 7.51
C THR A 107 10.36 2.18 8.51
N GLU A 108 10.68 2.28 9.79
CA GLU A 108 9.64 2.46 10.78
C GLU A 108 9.05 3.86 10.72
N LYS A 109 9.81 4.83 10.25
CA LYS A 109 9.33 6.18 10.19
C LYS A 109 8.54 6.50 8.94
N LEU A 110 8.56 5.59 7.97
CA LEU A 110 7.89 5.87 6.69
C LEU A 110 6.40 6.10 6.85
N PHE A 111 5.80 5.53 7.90
CA PHE A 111 4.37 5.67 8.09
C PHE A 111 3.99 6.87 8.95
N ASP A 112 4.98 7.60 9.46
CA ASP A 112 4.68 8.77 10.24
C ASP A 112 4.14 9.85 9.33
N ARG A 113 3.15 10.55 9.81
CA ARG A 113 2.54 11.58 9.01
C ARG A 113 3.57 12.66 8.70
N PHE A 114 3.63 13.05 7.43
CA PHE A 114 4.55 14.08 6.94
C PHE A 114 6.01 13.69 6.94
N TYR A 115 6.37 12.45 7.31
CA TYR A 115 7.76 12.05 7.24
C TYR A 115 8.15 11.80 5.79
N ARG A 116 9.33 12.24 5.39
CA ARG A 116 9.87 11.98 4.06
C ARG A 116 11.35 11.71 4.23
N SER A 117 11.83 10.69 3.53
CA SER A 117 13.25 10.40 3.55
C SER A 117 14.00 11.48 2.80
N ASP A 118 15.32 11.51 2.93
CA ASP A 118 16.11 12.50 2.24
C ASP A 118 15.92 12.42 0.74
N GLN A 119 15.83 11.21 0.18
CA GLN A 119 15.60 11.11 -1.23
C GLN A 119 14.24 11.64 -1.61
N ALA A 120 13.24 11.39 -0.79
CA ALA A 120 11.90 11.82 -1.11
C ALA A 120 11.78 13.33 -1.04
N ARG A 121 12.56 13.98 -0.20
CA ARG A 121 12.43 15.41 -0.09
C ARG A 121 12.68 16.14 -1.37
N SER A 122 13.51 15.60 -2.23
CA SER A 122 13.79 16.28 -3.47
C SER A 122 12.94 15.76 -4.60
N ALA A 123 12.05 14.84 -4.36
CA ALA A 123 11.33 14.22 -5.45
C ALA A 123 10.18 15.04 -5.97
N ASP A 124 9.29 15.47 -5.18
CA ASP A 124 8.18 16.20 -5.70
C ASP A 124 7.45 16.89 -4.57
N GLY A 125 6.25 17.28 -4.77
CA GLY A 125 5.53 18.03 -3.79
C GLY A 125 4.67 17.22 -2.83
N SER A 126 4.85 15.93 -2.77
CA SER A 126 3.99 15.16 -1.89
C SER A 126 4.36 15.45 -0.44
N PHE A 127 3.43 15.29 0.45
CA PHE A 127 3.63 15.68 1.83
C PHE A 127 3.74 14.52 2.79
N GLY A 128 3.96 13.32 2.31
CA GLY A 128 4.18 12.19 3.21
C GLY A 128 2.95 11.76 3.97
N VAL A 129 1.78 11.98 3.42
CA VAL A 129 0.56 11.61 4.11
C VAL A 129 0.04 10.26 3.68
N GLY A 130 0.35 9.83 2.47
CA GLY A 130 -0.24 8.61 1.91
C GLY A 130 0.01 7.38 2.76
N LEU A 131 1.23 7.16 3.18
CA LEU A 131 1.51 5.93 3.94
C LEU A 131 0.86 5.96 5.31
N SER A 132 0.67 7.12 5.92
CA SER A 132 -0.03 7.15 7.19
C SER A 132 -1.50 6.83 7.00
N ILE A 133 -2.09 7.19 5.86
CA ILE A 133 -3.46 6.81 5.55
C ILE A 133 -3.52 5.31 5.31
N ALA A 134 -2.54 4.76 4.61
CA ALA A 134 -2.49 3.32 4.37
C ALA A 134 -2.45 2.56 5.70
N ARG A 135 -1.69 3.06 6.66
CA ARG A 135 -1.64 2.42 7.96
C ARG A 135 -2.98 2.49 8.67
N SER A 136 -3.66 3.63 8.59
CA SER A 136 -4.97 3.75 9.21
C SER A 136 -5.95 2.76 8.59
N ILE A 137 -5.90 2.56 7.29
CA ILE A 137 -6.78 1.62 6.63
C ILE A 137 -6.49 0.19 7.11
N ALA A 138 -5.22 -0.19 7.16
CA ALA A 138 -4.87 -1.54 7.60
C ALA A 138 -5.31 -1.77 9.04
N GLU A 139 -5.10 -0.79 9.90
CA GLU A 139 -5.47 -0.93 11.30
C GLU A 139 -6.98 -0.96 11.47
N GLY A 140 -7.71 -0.24 10.64
CA GLY A 140 -9.16 -0.28 10.67
C GLY A 140 -9.71 -1.62 10.25
N HIS A 141 -8.92 -2.40 9.52
CA HIS A 141 -9.31 -3.75 9.13
C HIS A 141 -8.71 -4.79 10.09
N HIS A 142 -8.30 -4.36 11.28
CA HIS A 142 -7.74 -5.23 12.31
C HIS A 142 -6.45 -5.90 11.86
N GLY A 143 -5.70 -5.22 11.05
CA GLY A 143 -4.44 -5.73 10.56
C GLY A 143 -3.33 -4.73 10.78
N PHE A 144 -2.31 -4.80 9.94
CA PHE A 144 -1.19 -3.89 10.06
C PHE A 144 -0.55 -3.69 8.70
N ILE A 145 0.33 -2.71 8.62
CA ILE A 145 1.16 -2.53 7.45
C ILE A 145 2.56 -2.30 7.96
N ARG A 146 3.54 -2.83 7.26
CA ARG A 146 4.93 -2.63 7.62
C ARG A 146 5.79 -2.57 6.39
N ALA A 147 6.97 -1.99 6.52
CA ALA A 147 7.94 -1.91 5.45
C ALA A 147 9.18 -2.64 5.89
N GLN A 148 9.76 -3.42 5.00
CA GLN A 148 10.97 -4.18 5.31
C GLN A 148 11.90 -4.13 4.12
N CYS A 149 13.19 -4.22 4.39
CA CYS A 149 14.19 -4.30 3.34
C CYS A 149 14.83 -5.68 3.44
N PRO A 150 14.27 -6.68 2.75
CA PRO A 150 14.80 -8.03 2.87
C PRO A 150 16.22 -8.14 2.36
N GLN A 151 16.62 -7.24 1.48
CA GLN A 151 17.98 -7.16 1.04
C GLN A 151 18.26 -5.73 0.67
N PRO A 152 19.53 -5.33 0.65
CA PRO A 152 19.87 -3.95 0.31
C PRO A 152 19.33 -3.60 -1.06
N GLY A 153 18.72 -2.44 -1.15
CA GLY A 153 18.22 -1.98 -2.44
C GLY A 153 16.80 -2.40 -2.76
N GLU A 154 16.14 -3.09 -1.84
CA GLU A 154 14.77 -3.49 -2.10
C GLU A 154 13.90 -3.18 -0.89
N ILE A 155 12.69 -2.65 -1.11
CA ILE A 155 11.77 -2.41 -0.03
C ILE A 155 10.47 -3.16 -0.33
N VAL A 156 9.88 -3.76 0.69
CA VAL A 156 8.63 -4.49 0.56
C VAL A 156 7.66 -3.95 1.60
N PHE A 157 6.50 -3.47 1.12
CA PHE A 157 5.41 -3.08 2.01
C PHE A 157 4.45 -4.26 2.11
N THR A 158 4.12 -4.66 3.32
CA THR A 158 3.20 -5.78 3.56
C THR A 158 2.04 -5.25 4.38
N ALA A 159 0.82 -5.40 3.86
CA ALA A 159 -0.38 -5.00 4.56
C ALA A 159 -1.26 -6.22 4.73
N CYS A 160 -1.79 -6.41 5.93
CA CYS A 160 -2.67 -7.52 6.22
C CYS A 160 -3.99 -6.99 6.73
N GLY A 161 -5.07 -7.70 6.44
CA GLY A 161 -6.36 -7.39 7.02
C GLY A 161 -7.00 -8.66 7.51
N SER A 162 -7.65 -8.61 8.68
CA SER A 162 -8.35 -9.75 9.22
C SER A 162 -9.81 -9.65 8.88
N GLU A 163 -10.50 -10.79 8.88
CA GLU A 163 -11.93 -10.75 8.73
C GLU A 163 -12.50 -10.16 10.00
N GLY A 164 -13.43 -9.27 9.86
CA GLY A 164 -13.86 -8.49 10.99
C GLY A 164 -14.51 -9.25 12.09
N ASN A 165 -15.10 -10.37 11.80
CA ASN A 165 -15.75 -11.09 12.83
C ASN A 165 -15.01 -12.26 13.31
N ASN A 166 -13.77 -12.30 13.10
CA ASN A 166 -13.00 -13.36 13.54
C ASN A 166 -12.54 -13.16 14.85
N LEU A 167 -13.30 -13.07 15.80
CA LEU A 167 -12.81 -12.83 17.14
C LEU A 167 -12.92 -13.99 18.03
#